data_8cc210617e755cf12cf9c4baccc76dd9
#
_entry.id   8cc210617e755cf12cf9c4baccc76dd9
#
_cell.length_a   1.000
_cell.length_b   1.000
_cell.length_c   1.000
_cell.angle_alpha   90.00
_cell.angle_beta   90.00
_cell.angle_gamma   90.00
#
_symmetry.space_group_name_H-M   'P 1'
#
loop_
_entity.id
_entity.type
_entity.pdbx_description
1 polymer ?
#
loop_
_entity_poly.entity_id
_entity_poly.type
_entity_poly.pdbx_seq_one_letter_code
_entity_poly.pdbx_strand_id
1 'polypeptide(L)'
;MTNNSNNNANEVKRNLRSRHISMIAIGGCIGSGLFMTSGQAIHSAGPGGAIVAYLCIGLMVYFLMTSLGEMATYLPTSGSFSTYASRYVDPSLGFALGWNYWFNWVITVAADVELSALAVSYWEPMRVLPHWAWSLLFLVIIIGLNSLSVKVYGESEYWFALIKVVVVIVFLIVGCLTIFGILGGEYIGFKNLTVGDAPFIGEDTSLSSQILATLGVFLIAGYSFQGTELIGITAGESEEPEKSIPKAVKQVFWRILIFYVLAILVIGLLIPYTSPDLLGAESAEEIAKSPFTIVFKNAGFALAASVMNAVILTSILSAGNSGLYASTRMLYAMSKEKLAYPIFGRVTKYGTPVVSLIATSVVVFLIFLIQLTSANAYTYIVAASGLTGFIAWLGIALSHYRFRRAYVAQGKDLNDLKYRAKWFPLGPIIALVLCIIVIIGQDTELITKGIVNWSGVLTTYMGVPIFLFFFLYHKIRYKTKLIPLDKVDLSQDVDVK
;
A
#
# COMPACT_ATOMS: atom_id res chain seq x y z
N MET A 1 28.54 19.47 -30.95
CA MET A 1 28.82 18.55 -29.82
C MET A 1 29.28 19.40 -28.65
N THR A 2 28.39 19.94 -27.88
CA THR A 2 28.66 20.78 -26.70
C THR A 2 28.20 20.04 -25.46
N ASN A 3 29.16 19.85 -24.55
CA ASN A 3 29.06 19.13 -23.26
C ASN A 3 27.84 19.53 -22.44
N ASN A 4 26.85 18.62 -22.35
CA ASN A 4 25.74 18.67 -21.39
C ASN A 4 26.02 17.78 -20.14
N SER A 5 27.29 17.67 -19.73
CA SER A 5 27.68 16.77 -18.62
C SER A 5 27.58 17.37 -17.22
N ASN A 6 27.15 18.62 -17.05
CA ASN A 6 27.17 19.30 -15.74
C ASN A 6 25.79 19.44 -15.04
N ASN A 7 24.67 19.10 -15.68
CA ASN A 7 23.34 19.24 -15.06
C ASN A 7 22.83 17.99 -14.32
N ASN A 8 23.47 16.82 -14.45
CA ASN A 8 23.02 15.56 -13.86
C ASN A 8 23.48 15.32 -12.40
N ALA A 9 24.19 16.25 -11.79
CA ALA A 9 24.77 16.03 -10.45
C ALA A 9 23.72 16.09 -9.30
N ASN A 10 22.50 16.55 -9.57
CA ASN A 10 21.48 16.81 -8.54
C ASN A 10 20.14 16.12 -8.82
N GLU A 11 20.17 15.00 -9.55
CA GLU A 11 18.99 14.20 -9.90
C GLU A 11 19.14 12.77 -9.39
N VAL A 12 17.98 12.11 -9.10
CA VAL A 12 17.94 10.68 -8.83
C VAL A 12 18.38 9.88 -10.05
N LYS A 13 19.12 8.80 -9.85
CA LYS A 13 19.65 7.99 -10.95
C LYS A 13 18.64 6.95 -11.42
N ARG A 14 18.46 6.80 -12.73
CA ARG A 14 17.63 5.77 -13.35
C ARG A 14 18.40 4.43 -13.40
N ASN A 15 18.39 3.68 -12.31
CA ASN A 15 19.15 2.42 -12.15
C ASN A 15 18.26 1.21 -11.82
N LEU A 16 16.93 1.37 -11.79
CA LEU A 16 16.00 0.26 -11.59
C LEU A 16 15.75 -0.47 -12.91
N ARG A 17 16.19 -1.72 -12.98
CA ARG A 17 15.94 -2.59 -14.13
C ARG A 17 14.51 -3.11 -14.15
N SER A 18 14.03 -3.54 -15.31
CA SER A 18 12.68 -4.11 -15.49
C SER A 18 12.38 -5.26 -14.51
N ARG A 19 13.38 -6.10 -14.14
CA ARG A 19 13.21 -7.17 -13.12
C ARG A 19 12.90 -6.62 -11.74
N HIS A 20 13.56 -5.51 -11.33
CA HIS A 20 13.33 -4.88 -10.03
C HIS A 20 11.90 -4.31 -9.97
N ILE A 21 11.48 -3.56 -10.99
CA ILE A 21 10.14 -2.98 -11.06
C ILE A 21 9.06 -4.06 -11.10
N SER A 22 9.27 -5.15 -11.85
CA SER A 22 8.35 -6.29 -11.86
C SER A 22 8.23 -6.93 -10.47
N MET A 23 9.33 -7.12 -9.75
CA MET A 23 9.30 -7.74 -8.42
C MET A 23 8.73 -6.78 -7.35
N ILE A 24 9.04 -5.50 -7.41
CA ILE A 24 8.40 -4.47 -6.57
C ILE A 24 6.88 -4.45 -6.84
N ALA A 25 6.47 -4.55 -8.11
CA ALA A 25 5.07 -4.61 -8.49
C ALA A 25 4.35 -5.86 -7.97
N ILE A 26 5.02 -7.02 -7.91
CA ILE A 26 4.42 -8.28 -7.47
C ILE A 26 4.47 -8.40 -5.95
N GLY A 27 5.60 -8.13 -5.32
CA GLY A 27 5.87 -8.42 -3.93
C GLY A 27 5.87 -7.21 -2.99
N GLY A 28 5.98 -5.97 -3.54
CA GLY A 28 6.12 -4.77 -2.71
C GLY A 28 4.92 -4.47 -1.81
N CYS A 29 3.73 -4.94 -2.21
CA CYS A 29 2.51 -4.79 -1.41
C CYS A 29 2.11 -6.06 -0.64
N ILE A 30 2.80 -7.21 -0.83
CA ILE A 30 2.62 -8.38 0.03
C ILE A 30 3.36 -8.12 1.35
N GLY A 31 2.65 -7.67 2.35
CA GLY A 31 3.18 -7.26 3.64
C GLY A 31 2.31 -7.72 4.81
N SER A 32 2.37 -6.98 5.91
CA SER A 32 1.58 -7.19 7.12
C SER A 32 0.08 -7.30 6.85
N GLY A 33 -0.45 -6.51 5.92
CA GLY A 33 -1.86 -6.53 5.56
C GLY A 33 -2.35 -7.92 5.13
N LEU A 34 -1.67 -8.59 4.19
CA LEU A 34 -2.10 -9.93 3.77
C LEU A 34 -1.81 -10.99 4.84
N PHE A 35 -0.61 -10.99 5.41
CA PHE A 35 -0.20 -12.06 6.32
C PHE A 35 -0.87 -12.01 7.69
N MET A 36 -1.22 -10.82 8.18
CA MET A 36 -1.72 -10.65 9.55
C MET A 36 -3.19 -10.25 9.62
N THR A 37 -3.66 -9.33 8.74
CA THR A 37 -5.02 -8.78 8.86
C THR A 37 -6.06 -9.57 8.04
N SER A 38 -5.65 -10.49 7.18
CA SER A 38 -6.56 -11.31 6.37
C SER A 38 -7.50 -12.19 7.22
N GLY A 39 -7.01 -12.66 8.36
CA GLY A 39 -7.82 -13.42 9.32
C GLY A 39 -8.97 -12.59 9.90
N GLN A 40 -8.68 -11.36 10.30
CA GLN A 40 -9.68 -10.44 10.83
C GLN A 40 -10.78 -10.15 9.79
N ALA A 41 -10.46 -10.03 8.51
CA ALA A 41 -11.47 -9.85 7.46
C ALA A 41 -12.44 -11.04 7.39
N ILE A 42 -11.93 -12.27 7.49
CA ILE A 42 -12.74 -13.51 7.50
C ILE A 42 -13.57 -13.59 8.78
N HIS A 43 -12.98 -13.27 9.94
CA HIS A 43 -13.69 -13.27 11.21
C HIS A 43 -14.85 -12.27 11.22
N SER A 44 -14.65 -11.06 10.67
CA SER A 44 -15.63 -9.96 10.73
C SER A 44 -16.75 -10.05 9.71
N ALA A 45 -16.52 -10.61 8.51
CA ALA A 45 -17.51 -10.65 7.43
C ALA A 45 -17.84 -12.05 6.92
N GLY A 46 -17.22 -13.08 7.51
CA GLY A 46 -17.25 -14.44 7.00
C GLY A 46 -16.38 -14.64 5.77
N PRO A 47 -16.12 -15.90 5.38
CA PRO A 47 -15.28 -16.20 4.23
C PRO A 47 -15.83 -15.63 2.91
N GLY A 48 -17.15 -15.64 2.71
CA GLY A 48 -17.80 -15.06 1.53
C GLY A 48 -17.68 -13.54 1.48
N GLY A 49 -17.95 -12.85 2.61
CA GLY A 49 -17.83 -11.41 2.72
C GLY A 49 -16.38 -10.93 2.50
N ALA A 50 -15.41 -11.64 3.09
CA ALA A 50 -13.99 -11.34 2.88
C ALA A 50 -13.58 -11.50 1.40
N ILE A 51 -13.99 -12.58 0.72
CA ILE A 51 -13.71 -12.82 -0.70
C ILE A 51 -14.29 -11.68 -1.55
N VAL A 52 -15.56 -11.30 -1.30
CA VAL A 52 -16.21 -10.19 -2.03
C VAL A 52 -15.46 -8.87 -1.80
N ALA A 53 -15.07 -8.57 -0.55
CA ALA A 53 -14.31 -7.37 -0.22
C ALA A 53 -12.96 -7.33 -0.98
N TYR A 54 -12.19 -8.41 -0.95
CA TYR A 54 -10.90 -8.48 -1.66
C TYR A 54 -11.05 -8.46 -3.18
N LEU A 55 -12.15 -9.01 -3.74
CA LEU A 55 -12.47 -8.90 -5.17
C LEU A 55 -12.82 -7.46 -5.55
N CYS A 56 -13.67 -6.79 -4.80
CA CYS A 56 -14.07 -5.40 -5.07
C CYS A 56 -12.89 -4.43 -4.97
N ILE A 57 -12.11 -4.54 -3.91
CA ILE A 57 -10.90 -3.71 -3.73
C ILE A 57 -9.84 -4.08 -4.77
N GLY A 58 -9.67 -5.37 -5.08
CA GLY A 58 -8.77 -5.83 -6.13
C GLY A 58 -9.15 -5.26 -7.50
N LEU A 59 -10.43 -5.22 -7.85
CA LEU A 59 -10.93 -4.58 -9.08
C LEU A 59 -10.65 -3.08 -9.09
N MET A 60 -10.89 -2.40 -7.98
CA MET A 60 -10.55 -0.98 -7.80
C MET A 60 -9.06 -0.74 -8.05
N VAL A 61 -8.20 -1.51 -7.38
CA VAL A 61 -6.74 -1.42 -7.51
C VAL A 61 -6.29 -1.72 -8.95
N TYR A 62 -6.89 -2.69 -9.61
CA TYR A 62 -6.61 -2.97 -11.02
C TYR A 62 -6.86 -1.75 -11.91
N PHE A 63 -8.00 -1.08 -11.74
CA PHE A 63 -8.30 0.14 -12.50
C PHE A 63 -7.40 1.31 -12.12
N LEU A 64 -7.04 1.44 -10.86
CA LEU A 64 -6.07 2.44 -10.41
C LEU A 64 -4.69 2.22 -11.03
N MET A 65 -4.23 0.97 -11.07
CA MET A 65 -2.91 0.64 -11.62
C MET A 65 -2.86 0.79 -13.13
N THR A 66 -3.92 0.47 -13.85
CA THR A 66 -3.99 0.76 -15.29
C THR A 66 -3.99 2.28 -15.56
N SER A 67 -4.68 3.04 -14.73
CA SER A 67 -4.71 4.51 -14.79
C SER A 67 -3.35 5.13 -14.48
N LEU A 68 -2.72 4.69 -13.41
CA LEU A 68 -1.38 5.13 -13.01
C LEU A 68 -0.34 4.73 -14.05
N GLY A 69 -0.42 3.50 -14.57
CA GLY A 69 0.49 3.00 -15.59
C GLY A 69 0.48 3.80 -16.88
N GLU A 70 -0.69 4.31 -17.30
CA GLU A 70 -0.78 5.19 -18.46
C GLU A 70 -0.06 6.52 -18.23
N MET A 71 -0.32 7.17 -17.10
CA MET A 71 0.35 8.43 -16.75
C MET A 71 1.85 8.24 -16.50
N ALA A 72 2.25 7.18 -15.80
CA ALA A 72 3.65 6.91 -15.48
C ALA A 72 4.47 6.45 -16.68
N THR A 73 3.85 5.85 -17.70
CA THR A 73 4.51 5.55 -18.98
C THR A 73 4.67 6.81 -19.81
N TYR A 74 3.68 7.73 -19.75
CA TYR A 74 3.70 8.99 -20.49
C TYR A 74 4.68 10.01 -19.87
N LEU A 75 4.66 10.17 -18.57
CA LEU A 75 5.51 11.09 -17.80
C LEU A 75 6.11 10.36 -16.59
N PRO A 76 7.26 9.67 -16.75
CA PRO A 76 7.92 8.95 -15.65
C PRO A 76 8.59 9.94 -14.68
N THR A 77 8.00 10.10 -13.49
CA THR A 77 8.48 10.99 -12.44
C THR A 77 8.36 10.34 -11.07
N SER A 78 9.29 10.66 -10.16
CA SER A 78 9.25 10.17 -8.77
C SER A 78 8.14 10.82 -7.93
N GLY A 79 7.63 11.99 -8.35
CA GLY A 79 6.46 12.63 -7.74
C GLY A 79 5.13 11.94 -8.09
N SER A 80 5.13 11.13 -9.16
CA SER A 80 4.00 10.28 -9.54
C SER A 80 2.66 11.02 -9.49
N PHE A 81 1.68 10.48 -8.77
CA PHE A 81 0.31 11.02 -8.70
C PHE A 81 0.22 12.44 -8.06
N SER A 82 1.18 12.86 -7.23
CA SER A 82 1.26 14.26 -6.76
C SER A 82 1.56 15.19 -7.94
N THR A 83 2.55 14.85 -8.76
CA THR A 83 2.90 15.59 -10.00
C THR A 83 1.72 15.57 -10.98
N TYR A 84 1.08 14.40 -11.19
CA TYR A 84 -0.05 14.29 -12.11
C TYR A 84 -1.25 15.11 -11.66
N ALA A 85 -1.56 15.11 -10.36
CA ALA A 85 -2.61 15.92 -9.80
C ALA A 85 -2.32 17.42 -9.92
N SER A 86 -1.07 17.83 -9.68
CA SER A 86 -0.63 19.22 -9.86
C SER A 86 -0.77 19.70 -11.30
N ARG A 87 -0.39 18.87 -12.28
CA ARG A 87 -0.36 19.22 -13.71
C ARG A 87 -1.71 19.09 -14.41
N TYR A 88 -2.52 18.09 -14.01
CA TYR A 88 -3.72 17.72 -14.75
C TYR A 88 -5.01 18.15 -14.07
N VAL A 89 -4.97 18.44 -12.75
CA VAL A 89 -6.16 18.80 -11.98
C VAL A 89 -6.02 20.19 -11.37
N ASP A 90 -5.24 20.33 -10.32
CA ASP A 90 -5.06 21.56 -9.55
C ASP A 90 -3.76 21.46 -8.73
N PRO A 91 -2.88 22.48 -8.76
CA PRO A 91 -1.65 22.46 -7.97
C PRO A 91 -1.87 22.22 -6.46
N SER A 92 -3.00 22.70 -5.91
CA SER A 92 -3.34 22.46 -4.50
C SER A 92 -3.69 20.99 -4.21
N LEU A 93 -4.29 20.30 -5.19
CA LEU A 93 -4.53 18.86 -5.05
C LEU A 93 -3.22 18.09 -5.03
N GLY A 94 -2.30 18.41 -5.93
CA GLY A 94 -0.99 17.76 -5.94
C GLY A 94 -0.19 18.02 -4.67
N PHE A 95 -0.18 19.26 -4.17
CA PHE A 95 0.41 19.60 -2.89
C PHE A 95 -0.16 18.75 -1.73
N ALA A 96 -1.49 18.70 -1.62
CA ALA A 96 -2.14 17.96 -0.56
C ALA A 96 -1.89 16.45 -0.67
N LEU A 97 -1.94 15.88 -1.88
CA LEU A 97 -1.66 14.46 -2.12
C LEU A 97 -0.21 14.09 -1.80
N GLY A 98 0.75 14.97 -2.12
CA GLY A 98 2.16 14.73 -1.81
C GLY A 98 2.41 14.65 -0.30
N TRP A 99 1.92 15.64 0.47
CA TRP A 99 2.04 15.64 1.93
C TRP A 99 1.25 14.52 2.60
N ASN A 100 0.03 14.23 2.11
CA ASN A 100 -0.79 13.11 2.59
C ASN A 100 -0.09 11.76 2.41
N TYR A 101 0.51 11.52 1.26
CA TYR A 101 1.21 10.28 0.97
C TYR A 101 2.53 10.15 1.74
N TRP A 102 3.28 11.24 1.87
CA TRP A 102 4.46 11.28 2.71
C TRP A 102 4.11 10.92 4.17
N PHE A 103 3.07 11.56 4.71
CA PHE A 103 2.56 11.29 6.05
C PHE A 103 2.12 9.84 6.22
N ASN A 104 1.34 9.30 5.28
CA ASN A 104 0.91 7.90 5.29
C ASN A 104 2.09 6.94 5.43
N TRP A 105 3.09 7.06 4.59
CA TRP A 105 4.24 6.15 4.61
C TRP A 105 5.16 6.34 5.81
N VAL A 106 5.31 7.54 6.30
CA VAL A 106 6.07 7.79 7.54
C VAL A 106 5.46 7.03 8.72
N ILE A 107 4.13 7.05 8.84
CA ILE A 107 3.43 6.31 9.89
C ILE A 107 3.50 4.81 9.65
N THR A 108 3.30 4.38 8.40
CA THR A 108 3.38 2.95 8.02
C THR A 108 4.76 2.38 8.34
N VAL A 109 5.85 3.11 8.06
CA VAL A 109 7.22 2.68 8.42
C VAL A 109 7.36 2.52 9.94
N ALA A 110 6.84 3.47 10.74
CA ALA A 110 6.89 3.36 12.20
C ALA A 110 6.10 2.14 12.69
N ALA A 111 4.92 1.88 12.12
CA ALA A 111 4.10 0.71 12.45
C ALA A 111 4.79 -0.60 12.02
N ASP A 112 5.41 -0.66 10.85
CA ASP A 112 6.12 -1.84 10.36
C ASP A 112 7.37 -2.15 11.21
N VAL A 113 8.08 -1.13 11.67
CA VAL A 113 9.21 -1.29 12.61
C VAL A 113 8.74 -1.92 13.91
N GLU A 114 7.61 -1.48 14.44
CA GLU A 114 7.00 -2.02 15.67
C GLU A 114 6.53 -3.46 15.47
N LEU A 115 5.79 -3.74 14.41
CA LEU A 115 5.34 -5.09 14.05
C LEU A 115 6.52 -6.04 13.84
N SER A 116 7.66 -5.54 13.32
CA SER A 116 8.88 -6.34 13.16
C SER A 116 9.47 -6.75 14.50
N ALA A 117 9.51 -5.84 15.48
CA ALA A 117 9.98 -6.14 16.83
C ALA A 117 9.05 -7.13 17.54
N LEU A 118 7.74 -6.99 17.32
CA LEU A 118 6.74 -7.92 17.82
C LEU A 118 6.94 -9.31 17.20
N ALA A 119 7.18 -9.40 15.88
CA ALA A 119 7.43 -10.66 15.18
C ALA A 119 8.69 -11.39 15.68
N VAL A 120 9.76 -10.66 16.00
CA VAL A 120 10.99 -11.25 16.57
C VAL A 120 10.74 -11.81 17.96
N SER A 121 9.88 -11.21 18.76
CA SER A 121 9.53 -11.67 20.09
C SER A 121 8.84 -13.04 20.15
N TYR A 122 8.45 -13.58 18.99
CA TYR A 122 7.98 -14.95 18.83
C TYR A 122 9.03 -15.98 19.31
N TRP A 123 10.32 -15.75 19.03
CA TRP A 123 11.39 -16.63 19.46
C TRP A 123 11.86 -16.26 20.86
N GLU A 124 11.66 -17.17 21.84
CA GLU A 124 12.07 -16.94 23.24
C GLU A 124 13.51 -16.45 23.42
N PRO A 125 14.52 -16.98 22.71
CA PRO A 125 15.89 -16.48 22.85
C PRO A 125 16.06 -15.02 22.44
N MET A 126 15.17 -14.48 21.60
CA MET A 126 15.21 -13.08 21.17
C MET A 126 14.55 -12.12 22.17
N ARG A 127 13.82 -12.63 23.17
CA ARG A 127 13.20 -11.82 24.23
C ARG A 127 14.22 -11.28 25.24
N VAL A 128 15.49 -11.65 25.15
CA VAL A 128 16.59 -11.11 25.97
C VAL A 128 16.74 -9.59 25.76
N LEU A 129 16.53 -9.10 24.53
CA LEU A 129 16.51 -7.68 24.25
C LEU A 129 15.10 -7.11 24.47
N PRO A 130 14.98 -5.92 25.07
CA PRO A 130 13.69 -5.26 25.20
C PRO A 130 13.13 -4.91 23.82
N HIS A 131 11.81 -4.89 23.71
CA HIS A 131 11.07 -4.67 22.47
C HIS A 131 11.55 -3.42 21.70
N TRP A 132 11.73 -2.29 22.39
CA TRP A 132 12.20 -1.05 21.79
C TRP A 132 13.60 -1.17 21.15
N ALA A 133 14.46 -2.06 21.64
CA ALA A 133 15.79 -2.25 21.07
C ALA A 133 15.73 -2.96 19.70
N TRP A 134 14.79 -3.90 19.52
CA TRP A 134 14.51 -4.51 18.24
C TRP A 134 13.93 -3.49 17.25
N SER A 135 12.95 -2.68 17.68
CA SER A 135 12.38 -1.60 16.86
C SER A 135 13.48 -0.65 16.39
N LEU A 136 14.36 -0.22 17.28
CA LEU A 136 15.48 0.66 16.93
C LEU A 136 16.47 -0.01 15.97
N LEU A 137 16.79 -1.28 16.19
CA LEU A 137 17.68 -2.04 15.30
C LEU A 137 17.09 -2.13 13.87
N PHE A 138 15.81 -2.47 13.74
CA PHE A 138 15.16 -2.55 12.44
C PHE A 138 15.03 -1.19 11.75
N LEU A 139 14.75 -0.13 12.50
CA LEU A 139 14.77 1.23 11.96
C LEU A 139 16.15 1.58 11.40
N VAL A 140 17.22 1.29 12.12
CA VAL A 140 18.59 1.53 11.65
C VAL A 140 18.90 0.71 10.39
N ILE A 141 18.47 -0.55 10.32
CA ILE A 141 18.66 -1.40 9.14
C ILE A 141 17.93 -0.80 7.93
N ILE A 142 16.67 -0.42 8.08
CA ILE A 142 15.85 0.17 6.99
C ILE A 142 16.45 1.50 6.51
N ILE A 143 16.89 2.37 7.42
CA ILE A 143 17.58 3.63 7.08
C ILE A 143 18.90 3.33 6.36
N GLY A 144 19.67 2.36 6.84
CA GLY A 144 20.90 1.92 6.22
C GLY A 144 20.69 1.47 4.77
N LEU A 145 19.71 0.60 4.52
CA LEU A 145 19.37 0.14 3.16
C LEU A 145 18.97 1.30 2.24
N ASN A 146 18.17 2.24 2.73
CA ASN A 146 17.73 3.40 1.95
C ASN A 146 18.82 4.47 1.74
N SER A 147 19.87 4.48 2.57
CA SER A 147 21.01 5.40 2.42
C SER A 147 21.97 4.99 1.30
N LEU A 148 21.92 3.71 0.89
CA LEU A 148 22.71 3.15 -0.19
C LEU A 148 22.17 3.59 -1.56
N SER A 149 22.71 3.00 -2.64
CA SER A 149 22.25 3.35 -3.98
C SER A 149 20.87 2.75 -4.31
N VAL A 150 20.15 3.37 -5.23
CA VAL A 150 18.87 2.87 -5.77
C VAL A 150 19.00 1.44 -6.30
N LYS A 151 20.18 1.06 -6.85
CA LYS A 151 20.43 -0.30 -7.30
C LYS A 151 20.41 -1.30 -6.14
N VAL A 152 21.01 -0.95 -5.00
CA VAL A 152 21.00 -1.81 -3.80
C VAL A 152 19.58 -1.95 -3.26
N TYR A 153 18.81 -0.87 -3.20
CA TYR A 153 17.39 -0.93 -2.88
C TYR A 153 16.64 -1.90 -3.81
N GLY A 154 16.78 -1.75 -5.13
CA GLY A 154 16.13 -2.62 -6.10
C GLY A 154 16.50 -4.10 -5.98
N GLU A 155 17.76 -4.42 -5.70
CA GLU A 155 18.20 -5.80 -5.47
C GLU A 155 17.67 -6.35 -4.15
N SER A 156 17.66 -5.58 -3.06
CA SER A 156 17.11 -6.04 -1.78
C SER A 156 15.62 -6.34 -1.90
N GLU A 157 14.84 -5.42 -2.50
CA GLU A 157 13.40 -5.63 -2.73
C GLU A 157 13.12 -6.80 -3.69
N TYR A 158 13.98 -7.04 -4.68
CA TYR A 158 13.86 -8.20 -5.56
C TYR A 158 13.90 -9.52 -4.75
N TRP A 159 14.85 -9.68 -3.84
CA TRP A 159 14.98 -10.89 -3.02
C TRP A 159 13.88 -11.00 -1.97
N PHE A 160 13.52 -9.90 -1.30
CA PHE A 160 12.40 -9.90 -0.37
C PHE A 160 11.09 -10.26 -1.07
N ALA A 161 10.82 -9.68 -2.23
CA ALA A 161 9.62 -9.99 -3.01
C ALA A 161 9.60 -11.46 -3.48
N LEU A 162 10.75 -12.00 -3.88
CA LEU A 162 10.86 -13.40 -4.28
C LEU A 162 10.49 -14.36 -3.14
N ILE A 163 10.99 -14.12 -1.93
CA ILE A 163 10.66 -14.91 -0.74
C ILE A 163 9.15 -14.90 -0.51
N LYS A 164 8.52 -13.72 -0.51
CA LYS A 164 7.08 -13.56 -0.31
C LYS A 164 6.27 -14.34 -1.35
N VAL A 165 6.62 -14.20 -2.62
CA VAL A 165 5.94 -14.88 -3.75
C VAL A 165 6.05 -16.40 -3.60
N VAL A 166 7.24 -16.93 -3.34
CA VAL A 166 7.46 -18.36 -3.15
C VAL A 166 6.62 -18.90 -1.99
N VAL A 167 6.63 -18.19 -0.87
CA VAL A 167 5.89 -18.63 0.32
C VAL A 167 4.37 -18.63 0.09
N VAL A 168 3.82 -17.62 -0.57
CA VAL A 168 2.38 -17.63 -0.88
C VAL A 168 2.02 -18.74 -1.86
N ILE A 169 2.87 -19.03 -2.85
CA ILE A 169 2.66 -20.17 -3.77
C ILE A 169 2.70 -21.51 -2.99
N VAL A 170 3.70 -21.70 -2.13
CA VAL A 170 3.78 -22.91 -1.28
C VAL A 170 2.56 -23.02 -0.37
N PHE A 171 2.13 -21.91 0.24
CA PHE A 171 0.91 -21.83 1.04
C PHE A 171 -0.32 -22.28 0.25
N LEU A 172 -0.51 -21.79 -0.98
CA LEU A 172 -1.66 -22.18 -1.81
C LEU A 172 -1.62 -23.67 -2.14
N ILE A 173 -0.45 -24.23 -2.45
CA ILE A 173 -0.29 -25.66 -2.73
C ILE A 173 -0.60 -26.50 -1.48
N VAL A 174 0.02 -26.17 -0.35
CA VAL A 174 -0.20 -26.88 0.93
C VAL A 174 -1.65 -26.76 1.36
N GLY A 175 -2.24 -25.55 1.25
CA GLY A 175 -3.63 -25.31 1.59
C GLY A 175 -4.58 -26.15 0.74
N CYS A 176 -4.38 -26.20 -0.58
CA CYS A 176 -5.16 -27.07 -1.45
C CYS A 176 -5.04 -28.56 -1.06
N LEU A 177 -3.82 -29.04 -0.82
CA LEU A 177 -3.59 -30.42 -0.41
C LEU A 177 -4.28 -30.75 0.94
N THR A 178 -4.32 -29.79 1.86
CA THR A 178 -5.00 -29.92 3.16
C THR A 178 -6.52 -29.92 2.99
N ILE A 179 -7.09 -29.06 2.12
CA ILE A 179 -8.54 -29.05 1.82
C ILE A 179 -9.01 -30.42 1.35
N PHE A 180 -8.23 -31.09 0.50
CA PHE A 180 -8.54 -32.42 -0.02
C PHE A 180 -8.14 -33.58 0.90
N GLY A 181 -7.60 -33.32 2.10
CA GLY A 181 -7.20 -34.34 3.07
C GLY A 181 -5.91 -35.10 2.71
N ILE A 182 -5.18 -34.67 1.70
CA ILE A 182 -3.90 -35.27 1.32
C ILE A 182 -2.83 -34.96 2.37
N LEU A 183 -2.87 -33.75 2.94
CA LEU A 183 -2.10 -33.34 4.11
C LEU A 183 -3.06 -33.14 5.30
N GLY A 184 -2.57 -33.41 6.51
CA GLY A 184 -3.36 -33.29 7.74
C GLY A 184 -4.35 -34.45 8.00
N GLY A 185 -4.55 -35.34 7.03
CA GLY A 185 -5.28 -36.61 7.20
C GLY A 185 -6.81 -36.54 7.26
N GLU A 186 -7.42 -35.34 7.23
CA GLU A 186 -8.88 -35.15 7.25
C GLU A 186 -9.30 -34.33 6.00
N TYR A 187 -10.35 -34.80 5.32
CA TYR A 187 -10.99 -34.07 4.24
C TYR A 187 -11.83 -32.92 4.79
N ILE A 188 -11.44 -31.68 4.54
CA ILE A 188 -12.13 -30.46 5.02
C ILE A 188 -13.18 -30.02 4.00
N GLY A 189 -12.80 -29.96 2.71
CA GLY A 189 -13.66 -29.53 1.62
C GLY A 189 -14.23 -28.12 1.84
N PHE A 190 -15.55 -27.99 1.70
CA PHE A 190 -16.28 -26.73 1.85
C PHE A 190 -16.98 -26.58 3.22
N LYS A 191 -16.67 -27.45 4.19
CA LYS A 191 -17.33 -27.49 5.49
C LYS A 191 -17.36 -26.14 6.20
N ASN A 192 -16.27 -25.38 6.15
CA ASN A 192 -16.17 -24.10 6.84
C ASN A 192 -17.01 -22.96 6.20
N LEU A 193 -17.51 -23.16 4.97
CA LEU A 193 -18.46 -22.22 4.36
C LEU A 193 -19.90 -22.39 4.86
N THR A 194 -20.17 -23.41 5.68
CA THR A 194 -21.50 -23.73 6.22
C THR A 194 -21.51 -23.76 7.75
N VAL A 195 -20.46 -23.32 8.41
CA VAL A 195 -20.39 -23.22 9.87
C VAL A 195 -21.14 -21.98 10.33
N GLY A 196 -22.10 -22.14 11.25
CA GLY A 196 -22.90 -21.02 11.78
C GLY A 196 -23.62 -20.26 10.66
N ASP A 197 -23.44 -18.95 10.60
CA ASP A 197 -24.05 -18.06 9.61
C ASP A 197 -23.19 -17.88 8.33
N ALA A 198 -22.07 -18.62 8.19
CA ALA A 198 -21.24 -18.57 6.99
C ALA A 198 -22.06 -18.94 5.72
N PRO A 199 -21.67 -18.46 4.52
CA PRO A 199 -20.41 -17.76 4.22
C PRO A 199 -20.42 -16.23 4.44
N PHE A 200 -21.56 -15.60 4.69
CA PHE A 200 -21.68 -14.17 4.94
C PHE A 200 -22.23 -13.94 6.33
N ILE A 201 -21.54 -13.19 7.14
CA ILE A 201 -21.94 -12.88 8.50
C ILE A 201 -22.19 -11.38 8.68
N GLY A 202 -22.98 -11.04 9.69
CA GLY A 202 -23.32 -9.68 10.10
C GLY A 202 -23.70 -9.65 11.57
N GLU A 203 -24.18 -8.53 12.10
CA GLU A 203 -24.74 -8.44 13.45
C GLU A 203 -26.02 -9.31 13.59
N ASP A 204 -26.72 -9.50 12.48
CA ASP A 204 -27.87 -10.39 12.34
C ASP A 204 -27.86 -11.08 10.96
N THR A 205 -28.84 -11.93 10.69
CA THR A 205 -28.94 -12.69 9.43
C THR A 205 -29.53 -11.90 8.27
N SER A 206 -29.82 -10.59 8.44
CA SER A 206 -30.35 -9.75 7.38
C SER A 206 -29.31 -9.46 6.30
N LEU A 207 -29.74 -9.35 5.04
CA LEU A 207 -28.87 -9.00 3.93
C LEU A 207 -28.17 -7.66 4.13
N SER A 208 -28.86 -6.68 4.73
CA SER A 208 -28.29 -5.37 5.04
C SER A 208 -27.13 -5.47 6.02
N SER A 209 -27.26 -6.25 7.08
CA SER A 209 -26.21 -6.47 8.07
C SER A 209 -24.98 -7.17 7.46
N GLN A 210 -25.19 -8.18 6.62
CA GLN A 210 -24.11 -8.89 5.92
C GLN A 210 -23.37 -7.97 4.91
N ILE A 211 -24.12 -7.11 4.20
CA ILE A 211 -23.49 -6.09 3.31
C ILE A 211 -22.65 -5.10 4.11
N LEU A 212 -23.16 -4.61 5.25
CA LEU A 212 -22.45 -3.67 6.09
C LEU A 212 -21.18 -4.28 6.69
N ALA A 213 -21.23 -5.52 7.17
CA ALA A 213 -20.06 -6.25 7.63
C ALA A 213 -19.02 -6.41 6.51
N THR A 214 -19.47 -6.72 5.28
CA THR A 214 -18.60 -6.82 4.10
C THR A 214 -17.97 -5.45 3.76
N LEU A 215 -18.72 -4.35 3.83
CA LEU A 215 -18.20 -3.00 3.63
C LEU A 215 -17.19 -2.61 4.73
N GLY A 216 -17.45 -3.00 5.98
CA GLY A 216 -16.54 -2.77 7.11
C GLY A 216 -15.13 -3.36 6.91
N VAL A 217 -15.00 -4.46 6.17
CA VAL A 217 -13.69 -5.05 5.88
C VAL A 217 -13.02 -4.50 4.61
N PHE A 218 -13.62 -3.55 3.90
CA PHE A 218 -13.00 -2.92 2.73
C PHE A 218 -11.71 -2.16 3.09
N LEU A 219 -11.65 -1.53 4.26
CA LEU A 219 -10.44 -0.87 4.75
C LEU A 219 -9.32 -1.88 4.98
N ILE A 220 -9.64 -3.00 5.62
CA ILE A 220 -8.69 -4.10 5.87
C ILE A 220 -8.16 -4.65 4.55
N ALA A 221 -9.06 -4.93 3.60
CA ALA A 221 -8.67 -5.35 2.26
C ALA A 221 -7.80 -4.29 1.57
N GLY A 222 -8.19 -3.01 1.63
CA GLY A 222 -7.43 -1.91 1.04
C GLY A 222 -6.04 -1.77 1.62
N TYR A 223 -5.89 -1.89 2.93
CA TYR A 223 -4.58 -1.91 3.60
C TYR A 223 -3.68 -3.03 3.04
N SER A 224 -4.25 -4.21 2.77
CA SER A 224 -3.51 -5.32 2.17
C SER A 224 -3.00 -5.02 0.75
N PHE A 225 -3.58 -4.05 0.04
CA PHE A 225 -3.17 -3.65 -1.31
C PHE A 225 -2.30 -2.40 -1.35
N GLN A 226 -2.06 -1.73 -0.22
CA GLN A 226 -1.16 -0.57 -0.17
C GLN A 226 0.25 -0.93 -0.64
N GLY A 227 0.92 0.03 -1.29
CA GLY A 227 2.21 -0.19 -1.93
C GLY A 227 2.12 -0.61 -3.40
N THR A 228 0.92 -0.93 -3.91
CA THR A 228 0.71 -1.22 -5.34
C THR A 228 1.10 -0.02 -6.22
N GLU A 229 0.81 1.18 -5.77
CA GLU A 229 1.09 2.46 -6.42
C GLU A 229 2.58 2.84 -6.44
N LEU A 230 3.44 2.12 -5.72
CA LEU A 230 4.90 2.28 -5.76
C LEU A 230 5.48 2.18 -7.18
N ILE A 231 4.80 1.43 -8.07
CA ILE A 231 5.15 1.37 -9.50
C ILE A 231 5.24 2.78 -10.11
N GLY A 232 4.33 3.68 -9.73
CA GLY A 232 4.33 5.06 -10.21
C GLY A 232 5.54 5.85 -9.72
N ILE A 233 5.95 5.67 -8.46
CA ILE A 233 7.11 6.35 -7.87
C ILE A 233 8.41 5.80 -8.46
N THR A 234 8.53 4.48 -8.60
CA THR A 234 9.70 3.83 -9.18
C THR A 234 9.88 4.12 -10.67
N ALA A 235 8.85 4.62 -11.36
CA ALA A 235 8.91 5.02 -12.76
C ALA A 235 9.99 6.10 -13.01
N GLY A 236 10.16 7.06 -12.08
CA GLY A 236 11.18 8.11 -12.15
C GLY A 236 12.62 7.59 -12.09
N GLU A 237 12.84 6.42 -11.50
CA GLU A 237 14.16 5.78 -11.34
C GLU A 237 14.33 4.54 -12.24
N SER A 238 13.37 4.25 -13.13
CA SER A 238 13.43 3.15 -14.11
C SER A 238 14.41 3.44 -15.24
N GLU A 239 15.23 2.45 -15.63
CA GLU A 239 16.09 2.53 -16.82
C GLU A 239 15.26 2.64 -18.11
N GLU A 240 14.16 1.88 -18.22
CA GLU A 240 13.28 1.82 -19.39
C GLU A 240 11.80 1.89 -18.95
N PRO A 241 11.28 3.05 -18.49
CA PRO A 241 9.93 3.15 -17.94
C PRO A 241 8.85 2.75 -18.95
N GLU A 242 9.03 3.07 -20.21
CA GLU A 242 8.09 2.76 -21.30
C GLU A 242 7.85 1.26 -21.53
N LYS A 243 8.81 0.41 -21.16
CA LYS A 243 8.71 -1.06 -21.26
C LYS A 243 8.37 -1.69 -19.91
N SER A 244 9.02 -1.22 -18.84
CA SER A 244 8.93 -1.82 -17.50
C SER A 244 7.59 -1.54 -16.83
N ILE A 245 7.04 -0.31 -16.95
CA ILE A 245 5.78 0.06 -16.32
C ILE A 245 4.59 -0.71 -16.92
N PRO A 246 4.37 -0.76 -18.25
CA PRO A 246 3.30 -1.56 -18.82
C PRO A 246 3.37 -3.05 -18.48
N LYS A 247 4.59 -3.60 -18.41
CA LYS A 247 4.82 -4.99 -17.99
C LYS A 247 4.40 -5.21 -16.54
N ALA A 248 4.83 -4.32 -15.63
CA ALA A 248 4.49 -4.38 -14.22
C ALA A 248 2.98 -4.27 -13.99
N VAL A 249 2.30 -3.33 -14.67
CA VAL A 249 0.85 -3.15 -14.58
C VAL A 249 0.08 -4.40 -15.05
N LYS A 250 0.53 -5.07 -16.12
CA LYS A 250 -0.09 -6.34 -16.56
C LYS A 250 0.02 -7.45 -15.52
N GLN A 251 1.08 -7.46 -14.72
CA GLN A 251 1.28 -8.45 -13.65
C GLN A 251 0.36 -8.22 -12.44
N VAL A 252 -0.14 -6.99 -12.25
CA VAL A 252 -1.03 -6.65 -11.11
C VAL A 252 -2.29 -7.50 -11.11
N PHE A 253 -2.91 -7.76 -12.27
CA PHE A 253 -4.12 -8.60 -12.36
C PHE A 253 -3.89 -10.00 -11.79
N TRP A 254 -2.85 -10.70 -12.24
CA TRP A 254 -2.53 -12.05 -11.76
C TRP A 254 -2.13 -12.06 -10.29
N ARG A 255 -1.43 -11.01 -9.86
CA ARG A 255 -1.10 -10.82 -8.46
C ARG A 255 -2.35 -10.74 -7.59
N ILE A 256 -3.31 -9.88 -7.94
CA ILE A 256 -4.56 -9.75 -7.20
C ILE A 256 -5.27 -11.09 -7.11
N LEU A 257 -5.42 -11.78 -8.23
CA LEU A 257 -6.15 -13.05 -8.26
C LEU A 257 -5.45 -14.13 -7.43
N ILE A 258 -4.14 -14.34 -7.64
CA ILE A 258 -3.42 -15.48 -7.05
C ILE A 258 -3.07 -15.19 -5.58
N PHE A 259 -2.48 -14.02 -5.29
CA PHE A 259 -1.90 -13.78 -3.95
C PHE A 259 -2.89 -13.23 -2.95
N TYR A 260 -4.02 -12.66 -3.39
CA TYR A 260 -5.03 -12.14 -2.47
C TYR A 260 -6.30 -12.99 -2.51
N VAL A 261 -7.00 -13.05 -3.62
CA VAL A 261 -8.30 -13.72 -3.68
C VAL A 261 -8.20 -15.21 -3.39
N LEU A 262 -7.23 -15.92 -4.01
CA LEU A 262 -7.05 -17.36 -3.72
C LEU A 262 -6.52 -17.60 -2.30
N ALA A 263 -5.66 -16.73 -1.76
CA ALA A 263 -5.19 -16.88 -0.39
C ALA A 263 -6.36 -16.74 0.62
N ILE A 264 -7.19 -15.71 0.48
CA ILE A 264 -8.39 -15.53 1.31
C ILE A 264 -9.35 -16.71 1.17
N LEU A 265 -9.55 -17.21 -0.05
CA LEU A 265 -10.37 -18.42 -0.27
C LEU A 265 -9.81 -19.64 0.47
N VAL A 266 -8.51 -19.92 0.35
CA VAL A 266 -7.85 -21.03 1.02
C VAL A 266 -7.94 -20.90 2.54
N ILE A 267 -7.69 -19.71 3.09
CA ILE A 267 -7.82 -19.46 4.53
C ILE A 267 -9.26 -19.71 4.99
N GLY A 268 -10.25 -19.15 4.29
CA GLY A 268 -11.68 -19.31 4.64
C GLY A 268 -12.20 -20.73 4.49
N LEU A 269 -11.60 -21.55 3.64
CA LEU A 269 -11.93 -22.99 3.54
C LEU A 269 -11.29 -23.81 4.66
N LEU A 270 -10.12 -23.43 5.16
CA LEU A 270 -9.36 -24.21 6.14
C LEU A 270 -9.61 -23.81 7.59
N ILE A 271 -9.93 -22.53 7.84
CA ILE A 271 -10.12 -22.01 9.18
C ILE A 271 -11.55 -21.48 9.30
N PRO A 272 -12.38 -22.01 10.24
CA PRO A 272 -13.72 -21.50 10.46
C PRO A 272 -13.66 -20.04 10.96
N TYR A 273 -14.56 -19.18 10.49
CA TYR A 273 -14.59 -17.77 10.87
C TYR A 273 -14.79 -17.55 12.38
N THR A 274 -15.34 -18.53 13.08
CA THR A 274 -15.53 -18.53 14.54
C THR A 274 -14.24 -18.78 15.32
N SER A 275 -13.12 -19.11 14.64
CA SER A 275 -11.85 -19.37 15.31
C SER A 275 -11.31 -18.10 15.96
N PRO A 276 -11.01 -18.11 17.26
CA PRO A 276 -10.39 -16.97 17.93
C PRO A 276 -9.00 -16.62 17.37
N ASP A 277 -8.36 -17.58 16.70
CA ASP A 277 -7.04 -17.38 16.08
C ASP A 277 -7.07 -16.43 14.85
N LEU A 278 -8.27 -16.07 14.35
CA LEU A 278 -8.44 -15.10 13.25
C LEU A 278 -8.54 -13.63 13.71
N LEU A 279 -8.68 -13.38 15.02
CA LEU A 279 -8.93 -12.04 15.58
C LEU A 279 -7.78 -11.05 15.38
N GLY A 280 -6.61 -11.52 14.95
CA GLY A 280 -5.44 -10.68 14.76
C GLY A 280 -4.50 -10.68 15.97
N ALA A 281 -3.32 -10.12 15.79
CA ALA A 281 -2.27 -10.14 16.80
C ALA A 281 -2.29 -8.84 17.62
N GLU A 282 -2.78 -8.91 18.85
CA GLU A 282 -2.65 -7.84 19.84
C GLU A 282 -1.41 -8.01 20.71
N SER A 283 -0.78 -9.20 20.69
CA SER A 283 0.43 -9.53 21.45
C SER A 283 1.45 -10.32 20.64
N ALA A 284 2.70 -10.38 21.10
CA ALA A 284 3.76 -11.17 20.46
C ALA A 284 3.42 -12.66 20.29
N GLU A 285 2.61 -13.20 21.21
CA GLU A 285 2.17 -14.60 21.17
C GLU A 285 1.13 -14.84 20.09
N GLU A 286 0.38 -13.80 19.71
CA GLU A 286 -0.70 -13.86 18.73
C GLU A 286 -0.20 -13.62 17.29
N ILE A 287 0.98 -13.06 17.08
CA ILE A 287 1.61 -12.99 15.75
C ILE A 287 1.86 -14.40 15.18
N ALA A 288 2.18 -15.36 16.05
CA ALA A 288 2.27 -16.77 15.67
C ALA A 288 0.94 -17.36 15.16
N LYS A 289 -0.16 -16.65 15.36
CA LYS A 289 -1.52 -17.00 14.91
C LYS A 289 -1.88 -16.40 13.54
N SER A 290 -0.89 -15.95 12.74
CA SER A 290 -1.17 -15.64 11.33
C SER A 290 -1.92 -16.79 10.68
N PRO A 291 -2.99 -16.51 9.90
CA PRO A 291 -3.75 -17.56 9.20
C PRO A 291 -2.86 -18.48 8.36
N PHE A 292 -1.80 -17.91 7.77
CA PHE A 292 -0.81 -18.69 7.01
C PHE A 292 -0.06 -19.68 7.90
N THR A 293 0.37 -19.26 9.10
CA THR A 293 1.03 -20.13 10.08
C THR A 293 0.13 -21.26 10.53
N ILE A 294 -1.15 -20.97 10.81
CA ILE A 294 -2.14 -21.94 11.25
C ILE A 294 -2.34 -23.04 10.20
N VAL A 295 -2.46 -22.66 8.93
CA VAL A 295 -2.63 -23.62 7.83
C VAL A 295 -1.45 -24.58 7.73
N PHE A 296 -0.20 -24.09 7.80
CA PHE A 296 0.99 -24.95 7.78
C PHE A 296 1.06 -25.85 9.01
N LYS A 297 0.70 -25.35 10.19
CA LYS A 297 0.67 -26.13 11.43
C LYS A 297 -0.35 -27.26 11.33
N ASN A 298 -1.57 -26.97 10.84
CA ASN A 298 -2.63 -27.95 10.65
C ASN A 298 -2.28 -28.99 9.58
N ALA A 299 -1.46 -28.63 8.60
CA ALA A 299 -0.92 -29.56 7.61
C ALA A 299 0.17 -30.49 8.17
N GLY A 300 0.54 -30.38 9.46
CA GLY A 300 1.50 -31.26 10.13
C GLY A 300 2.97 -30.82 10.08
N PHE A 301 3.27 -29.61 9.66
CA PHE A 301 4.64 -29.09 9.61
C PHE A 301 5.09 -28.54 10.97
N ALA A 302 5.91 -29.27 11.71
CA ALA A 302 6.34 -28.89 13.07
C ALA A 302 7.12 -27.54 13.13
N LEU A 303 7.92 -27.24 12.11
CA LEU A 303 8.69 -25.98 12.00
C LEU A 303 7.93 -24.86 11.28
N ALA A 304 6.69 -25.11 10.82
CA ALA A 304 5.93 -24.18 10.01
C ALA A 304 5.78 -22.81 10.67
N ALA A 305 5.49 -22.77 11.96
CA ALA A 305 5.30 -21.55 12.71
C ALA A 305 6.57 -20.66 12.72
N SER A 306 7.73 -21.24 12.99
CA SER A 306 8.99 -20.50 12.98
C SER A 306 9.38 -20.01 11.58
N VAL A 307 9.22 -20.86 10.56
CA VAL A 307 9.52 -20.48 9.17
C VAL A 307 8.59 -19.38 8.70
N MET A 308 7.29 -19.51 8.94
CA MET A 308 6.31 -18.51 8.55
C MET A 308 6.51 -17.18 9.28
N ASN A 309 6.82 -17.23 10.57
CA ASN A 309 7.10 -16.00 11.32
C ASN A 309 8.36 -15.28 10.79
N ALA A 310 9.41 -16.03 10.40
CA ALA A 310 10.58 -15.45 9.74
C ALA A 310 10.22 -14.79 8.39
N VAL A 311 9.33 -15.40 7.62
CA VAL A 311 8.84 -14.84 6.36
C VAL A 311 7.99 -13.59 6.60
N ILE A 312 7.11 -13.62 7.60
CA ILE A 312 6.30 -12.47 8.01
C ILE A 312 7.21 -11.30 8.41
N LEU A 313 8.21 -11.57 9.26
CA LEU A 313 9.21 -10.58 9.67
C LEU A 313 9.93 -9.95 8.47
N THR A 314 10.44 -10.77 7.55
CA THR A 314 11.13 -10.25 6.34
C THR A 314 10.17 -9.48 5.43
N SER A 315 8.88 -9.85 5.41
CA SER A 315 7.85 -9.18 4.63
C SER A 315 7.49 -7.81 5.19
N ILE A 316 7.39 -7.70 6.52
CA ILE A 316 7.14 -6.42 7.21
C ILE A 316 8.34 -5.49 7.02
N LEU A 317 9.57 -6.00 7.20
CA LEU A 317 10.80 -5.20 6.98
C LEU A 317 10.93 -4.70 5.55
N SER A 318 10.55 -5.51 4.56
CA SER A 318 10.50 -5.09 3.16
C SER A 318 9.42 -4.03 2.92
N ALA A 319 8.23 -4.13 3.54
CA ALA A 319 7.20 -3.10 3.44
C ALA A 319 7.69 -1.77 4.04
N GLY A 320 8.28 -1.79 5.23
CA GLY A 320 8.89 -0.63 5.85
C GLY A 320 10.04 -0.03 5.02
N ASN A 321 10.90 -0.87 4.41
CA ASN A 321 11.95 -0.43 3.50
C ASN A 321 11.39 0.28 2.26
N SER A 322 10.36 -0.28 1.64
CA SER A 322 9.65 0.32 0.51
C SER A 322 8.89 1.59 0.90
N GLY A 323 8.33 1.64 2.10
CA GLY A 323 7.66 2.83 2.64
C GLY A 323 8.61 4.00 2.88
N LEU A 324 9.79 3.73 3.45
CA LEU A 324 10.83 4.75 3.63
C LEU A 324 11.38 5.23 2.27
N TYR A 325 11.53 4.33 1.30
CA TYR A 325 11.86 4.69 -0.08
C TYR A 325 10.81 5.63 -0.67
N ALA A 326 9.52 5.24 -0.61
CA ALA A 326 8.42 6.01 -1.20
C ALA A 326 8.28 7.40 -0.59
N SER A 327 8.28 7.52 0.73
CA SER A 327 8.15 8.80 1.44
C SER A 327 9.34 9.71 1.15
N THR A 328 10.55 9.17 1.12
CA THR A 328 11.76 9.93 0.79
C THR A 328 11.71 10.49 -0.62
N ARG A 329 11.28 9.70 -1.62
CA ARG A 329 11.16 10.13 -3.02
C ARG A 329 10.03 11.12 -3.22
N MET A 330 8.91 10.96 -2.51
CA MET A 330 7.81 11.92 -2.54
C MET A 330 8.27 13.29 -2.02
N LEU A 331 8.95 13.35 -0.88
CA LEU A 331 9.44 14.61 -0.32
C LEU A 331 10.50 15.29 -1.23
N TYR A 332 11.37 14.47 -1.84
CA TYR A 332 12.32 14.94 -2.85
C TYR A 332 11.60 15.54 -4.07
N ALA A 333 10.65 14.83 -4.63
CA ALA A 333 9.90 15.27 -5.82
C ALA A 333 9.11 16.56 -5.54
N MET A 334 8.41 16.63 -4.39
CA MET A 334 7.74 17.87 -3.97
C MET A 334 8.70 19.05 -3.85
N SER A 335 9.94 18.84 -3.40
CA SER A 335 10.94 19.88 -3.35
C SER A 335 11.36 20.36 -4.76
N LYS A 336 11.51 19.44 -5.71
CA LYS A 336 11.79 19.78 -7.12
C LYS A 336 10.64 20.57 -7.77
N GLU A 337 9.41 20.27 -7.39
CA GLU A 337 8.20 20.95 -7.87
C GLU A 337 7.85 22.22 -7.08
N LYS A 338 8.73 22.68 -6.18
CA LYS A 338 8.53 23.87 -5.32
C LYS A 338 7.32 23.74 -4.36
N LEU A 339 6.88 22.50 -4.08
CA LEU A 339 5.81 22.15 -3.13
C LEU A 339 6.34 21.85 -1.73
N ALA A 340 7.67 21.72 -1.57
CA ALA A 340 8.39 21.58 -0.31
C ALA A 340 9.68 22.42 -0.33
N TYR A 341 10.34 22.56 0.83
CA TYR A 341 11.57 23.35 0.92
C TYR A 341 12.68 22.81 -0.01
N PRO A 342 13.43 23.70 -0.71
CA PRO A 342 14.45 23.31 -1.69
C PRO A 342 15.56 22.41 -1.14
N ILE A 343 15.80 22.44 0.18
CA ILE A 343 16.83 21.63 0.81
C ILE A 343 16.58 20.11 0.64
N PHE A 344 15.30 19.67 0.57
CA PHE A 344 14.93 18.28 0.38
C PHE A 344 15.25 17.75 -1.04
N GLY A 345 15.50 18.64 -2.00
CA GLY A 345 15.90 18.29 -3.35
C GLY A 345 17.39 17.94 -3.52
N ARG A 346 18.18 17.93 -2.43
CA ARG A 346 19.61 17.58 -2.49
C ARG A 346 19.82 16.07 -2.54
N VAL A 347 20.65 15.62 -3.47
CA VAL A 347 21.01 14.21 -3.64
C VAL A 347 22.51 13.98 -3.41
N THR A 348 22.86 12.76 -3.02
CA THR A 348 24.27 12.32 -2.93
C THR A 348 24.83 12.04 -4.34
N LYS A 349 26.15 11.83 -4.43
CA LYS A 349 26.80 11.38 -5.67
C LYS A 349 26.23 10.05 -6.22
N TYR A 350 25.57 9.30 -5.38
CA TYR A 350 24.92 8.03 -5.75
C TYR A 350 23.46 8.20 -6.21
N GLY A 351 22.92 9.43 -6.17
CA GLY A 351 21.53 9.73 -6.55
C GLY A 351 20.52 9.52 -5.43
N THR A 352 20.95 9.36 -4.18
CA THR A 352 20.06 9.19 -3.02
C THR A 352 19.68 10.55 -2.45
N PRO A 353 18.40 10.90 -2.25
CA PRO A 353 17.95 12.16 -1.66
C PRO A 353 18.12 12.17 -0.14
N VAL A 354 19.37 12.40 0.30
CA VAL A 354 19.81 12.22 1.68
C VAL A 354 19.10 13.13 2.67
N VAL A 355 18.83 14.38 2.31
CA VAL A 355 18.17 15.33 3.22
C VAL A 355 16.70 14.91 3.45
N SER A 356 16.01 14.48 2.38
CA SER A 356 14.67 13.92 2.49
C SER A 356 14.66 12.63 3.31
N LEU A 357 15.66 11.76 3.14
CA LEU A 357 15.81 10.54 3.94
C LEU A 357 15.99 10.86 5.43
N ILE A 358 16.90 11.77 5.76
CA ILE A 358 17.13 12.16 7.17
C ILE A 358 15.87 12.76 7.78
N ALA A 359 15.23 13.72 7.09
CA ALA A 359 14.01 14.35 7.57
C ALA A 359 12.89 13.33 7.82
N THR A 360 12.66 12.43 6.87
CA THR A 360 11.68 11.34 7.01
C THR A 360 12.02 10.42 8.16
N SER A 361 13.29 9.99 8.28
CA SER A 361 13.76 9.11 9.36
C SER A 361 13.64 9.76 10.74
N VAL A 362 13.88 11.06 10.86
CA VAL A 362 13.67 11.80 12.13
C VAL A 362 12.20 11.77 12.53
N VAL A 363 11.27 11.96 11.60
CA VAL A 363 9.84 11.91 11.94
C VAL A 363 9.40 10.49 12.29
N VAL A 364 9.87 9.46 11.58
CA VAL A 364 9.65 8.04 11.97
C VAL A 364 10.16 7.79 13.39
N PHE A 365 11.37 8.27 13.71
CA PHE A 365 11.96 8.13 15.05
C PHE A 365 11.16 8.87 16.13
N LEU A 366 10.61 10.05 15.83
CA LEU A 366 9.74 10.77 16.77
C LEU A 366 8.44 10.01 17.03
N ILE A 367 7.83 9.39 16.01
CA ILE A 367 6.65 8.54 16.17
C ILE A 367 6.99 7.32 17.05
N PHE A 368 8.14 6.70 16.83
CA PHE A 368 8.64 5.63 17.68
C PHE A 368 8.78 6.08 19.16
N LEU A 369 9.31 7.29 19.43
CA LEU A 369 9.38 7.83 20.79
C LEU A 369 7.98 8.07 21.40
N ILE A 370 7.01 8.51 20.61
CA ILE A 370 5.62 8.68 21.06
C ILE A 370 5.05 7.33 21.48
N GLN A 371 5.31 6.26 20.75
CA GLN A 371 4.89 4.91 21.08
C GLN A 371 5.43 4.47 22.46
N LEU A 372 6.71 4.72 22.74
CA LEU A 372 7.32 4.36 24.02
C LEU A 372 6.71 5.11 25.21
N THR A 373 6.13 6.29 24.99
CA THR A 373 5.58 7.15 26.03
C THR A 373 4.06 7.04 26.18
N SER A 374 3.35 6.73 25.09
CA SER A 374 1.88 6.67 25.06
C SER A 374 1.37 5.76 23.94
N ALA A 375 0.99 4.54 24.30
CA ALA A 375 0.38 3.57 23.38
C ALA A 375 -0.91 4.13 22.74
N ASN A 376 -1.74 4.87 23.50
CA ASN A 376 -2.96 5.48 22.96
C ASN A 376 -2.66 6.52 21.88
N ALA A 377 -1.66 7.41 22.12
CA ALA A 377 -1.29 8.41 21.12
C ALA A 377 -0.76 7.74 19.84
N TYR A 378 0.01 6.68 19.98
CA TYR A 378 0.49 5.88 18.84
C TYR A 378 -0.67 5.26 18.06
N THR A 379 -1.65 4.65 18.73
CA THR A 379 -2.84 4.08 18.09
C THR A 379 -3.62 5.13 17.29
N TYR A 380 -3.78 6.34 17.84
CA TYR A 380 -4.44 7.43 17.10
C TYR A 380 -3.64 7.87 15.86
N ILE A 381 -2.31 7.92 15.94
CA ILE A 381 -1.46 8.27 14.79
C ILE A 381 -1.57 7.20 13.70
N VAL A 382 -1.51 5.92 14.06
CA VAL A 382 -1.64 4.81 13.10
C VAL A 382 -3.03 4.80 12.46
N ALA A 383 -4.08 4.98 13.25
CA ALA A 383 -5.46 5.06 12.74
C ALA A 383 -5.64 6.24 11.79
N ALA A 384 -5.01 7.40 12.06
CA ALA A 384 -5.07 8.56 11.18
C ALA A 384 -4.49 8.29 9.78
N SER A 385 -3.59 7.30 9.62
CA SER A 385 -3.05 6.92 8.32
C SER A 385 -3.99 6.03 7.49
N GLY A 386 -4.97 5.39 8.12
CA GLY A 386 -5.79 4.35 7.47
C GLY A 386 -6.46 4.78 6.18
N LEU A 387 -7.10 5.96 6.15
CA LEU A 387 -7.79 6.48 4.96
C LEU A 387 -6.87 7.24 3.99
N THR A 388 -5.66 7.60 4.39
CA THR A 388 -4.78 8.44 3.56
C THR A 388 -4.33 7.74 2.27
N GLY A 389 -4.22 6.41 2.29
CA GLY A 389 -3.97 5.61 1.09
C GLY A 389 -5.12 5.69 0.07
N PHE A 390 -6.37 5.63 0.52
CA PHE A 390 -7.54 5.77 -0.35
C PHE A 390 -7.66 7.18 -0.94
N ILE A 391 -7.27 8.22 -0.18
CA ILE A 391 -7.19 9.60 -0.69
C ILE A 391 -6.16 9.70 -1.82
N ALA A 392 -5.00 9.06 -1.69
CA ALA A 392 -4.00 9.01 -2.75
C ALA A 392 -4.53 8.28 -3.99
N TRP A 393 -5.23 7.16 -3.81
CA TRP A 393 -5.86 6.40 -4.90
C TRP A 393 -6.97 7.19 -5.61
N LEU A 394 -7.79 7.94 -4.85
CA LEU A 394 -8.76 8.88 -5.42
C LEU A 394 -8.06 9.92 -6.31
N GLY A 395 -6.92 10.46 -5.85
CA GLY A 395 -6.09 11.38 -6.62
C GLY A 395 -5.58 10.77 -7.93
N ILE A 396 -5.18 9.49 -7.94
CA ILE A 396 -4.77 8.76 -9.16
C ILE A 396 -5.93 8.68 -10.17
N ALA A 397 -7.10 8.23 -9.72
CA ALA A 397 -8.27 8.07 -10.57
C ALA A 397 -8.71 9.39 -11.21
N LEU A 398 -8.78 10.46 -10.39
CA LEU A 398 -9.16 11.79 -10.84
C LEU A 398 -8.14 12.38 -11.83
N SER A 399 -6.84 12.23 -11.53
CA SER A 399 -5.77 12.73 -12.41
C SER A 399 -5.79 12.05 -13.77
N HIS A 400 -5.96 10.72 -13.82
CA HIS A 400 -6.06 9.98 -15.08
C HIS A 400 -7.29 10.37 -15.89
N TYR A 401 -8.46 10.51 -15.24
CA TYR A 401 -9.67 10.94 -15.91
C TYR A 401 -9.48 12.30 -16.59
N ARG A 402 -8.85 13.24 -15.91
CA ARG A 402 -8.56 14.57 -16.45
C ARG A 402 -7.45 14.56 -17.51
N PHE A 403 -6.36 13.80 -17.28
CA PHE A 403 -5.28 13.62 -18.25
C PHE A 403 -5.82 13.19 -19.61
N ARG A 404 -6.59 12.10 -19.65
CA ARG A 404 -7.12 11.56 -20.89
C ARG A 404 -8.08 12.52 -21.59
N ARG A 405 -8.92 13.22 -20.83
CA ARG A 405 -9.82 14.23 -21.41
C ARG A 405 -9.06 15.44 -21.95
N ALA A 406 -8.04 15.90 -21.28
CA ALA A 406 -7.18 16.98 -21.74
C ALA A 406 -6.40 16.57 -23.00
N TYR A 407 -5.90 15.33 -23.04
CA TYR A 407 -5.18 14.78 -24.17
C TYR A 407 -6.00 14.84 -25.46
N VAL A 408 -7.26 14.43 -25.41
CA VAL A 408 -8.22 14.51 -26.52
C VAL A 408 -8.62 15.95 -26.83
N ALA A 409 -8.88 16.77 -25.80
CA ALA A 409 -9.30 18.17 -25.99
C ALA A 409 -8.22 19.03 -26.66
N GLN A 410 -6.94 18.67 -26.50
CA GLN A 410 -5.82 19.32 -27.15
C GLN A 410 -5.48 18.72 -28.53
N GLY A 411 -6.36 17.85 -29.08
CA GLY A 411 -6.22 17.28 -30.43
C GLY A 411 -5.12 16.22 -30.57
N LYS A 412 -4.63 15.65 -29.47
CA LYS A 412 -3.59 14.58 -29.52
C LYS A 412 -4.21 13.24 -29.86
N ASP A 413 -3.52 12.42 -30.66
CA ASP A 413 -3.96 11.06 -31.00
C ASP A 413 -3.69 10.08 -29.85
N LEU A 414 -4.72 9.36 -29.43
CA LEU A 414 -4.59 8.33 -28.39
C LEU A 414 -3.70 7.15 -28.80
N ASN A 415 -3.44 6.98 -30.08
CA ASN A 415 -2.54 5.93 -30.58
C ASN A 415 -1.06 6.25 -30.32
N ASP A 416 -0.72 7.49 -30.03
CA ASP A 416 0.63 7.91 -29.66
C ASP A 416 0.99 7.51 -28.22
N LEU A 417 -0.01 7.12 -27.39
CA LEU A 417 0.21 6.64 -26.06
C LEU A 417 0.83 5.22 -26.08
N LYS A 418 2.07 5.08 -25.63
CA LYS A 418 2.80 3.79 -25.56
C LYS A 418 2.10 2.74 -24.68
N TYR A 419 1.39 3.17 -23.67
CA TYR A 419 0.47 2.36 -22.88
C TYR A 419 -0.85 3.09 -22.73
N ARG A 420 -1.96 2.39 -22.94
CA ARG A 420 -3.32 2.92 -22.86
C ARG A 420 -4.21 2.03 -22.00
N ALA A 421 -4.79 2.59 -20.96
CA ALA A 421 -5.79 1.92 -20.13
C ALA A 421 -7.06 1.64 -20.96
N LYS A 422 -7.44 0.35 -21.07
CA LYS A 422 -8.50 -0.09 -21.99
C LYS A 422 -9.89 0.34 -21.55
N TRP A 423 -10.15 0.44 -20.25
CA TRP A 423 -11.48 0.67 -19.68
C TRP A 423 -11.80 2.15 -19.39
N PHE A 424 -11.17 3.07 -20.11
CA PHE A 424 -11.51 4.48 -19.99
C PHE A 424 -12.85 4.78 -20.70
N PRO A 425 -13.78 5.56 -20.10
CA PRO A 425 -13.69 6.25 -18.81
C PRO A 425 -14.16 5.43 -17.60
N LEU A 426 -14.69 4.22 -17.81
CA LEU A 426 -15.31 3.40 -16.75
C LEU A 426 -14.33 3.03 -15.64
N GLY A 427 -13.10 2.63 -15.99
CA GLY A 427 -12.09 2.22 -15.01
C GLY A 427 -11.81 3.28 -13.93
N PRO A 428 -11.37 4.50 -14.29
CA PRO A 428 -11.12 5.55 -13.31
C PRO A 428 -12.41 5.99 -12.58
N ILE A 429 -13.60 5.96 -13.21
CA ILE A 429 -14.86 6.29 -12.56
C ILE A 429 -15.21 5.25 -11.48
N ILE A 430 -15.14 3.96 -11.81
CA ILE A 430 -15.40 2.88 -10.84
C ILE A 430 -14.42 2.96 -9.66
N ALA A 431 -13.13 3.17 -9.95
CA ALA A 431 -12.12 3.32 -8.91
C ALA A 431 -12.42 4.52 -8.01
N LEU A 432 -12.80 5.67 -8.58
CA LEU A 432 -13.16 6.87 -7.83
C LEU A 432 -14.39 6.63 -6.95
N VAL A 433 -15.44 6.02 -7.48
CA VAL A 433 -16.67 5.72 -6.74
C VAL A 433 -16.38 4.75 -5.58
N LEU A 434 -15.62 3.69 -5.83
CA LEU A 434 -15.25 2.73 -4.78
C LEU A 434 -14.38 3.38 -3.70
N CYS A 435 -13.41 4.24 -4.06
CA CYS A 435 -12.64 5.01 -3.07
C CYS A 435 -13.54 5.88 -2.19
N ILE A 436 -14.51 6.56 -2.78
CA ILE A 436 -15.47 7.40 -2.04
C ILE A 436 -16.33 6.54 -1.10
N ILE A 437 -16.84 5.40 -1.58
CA ILE A 437 -17.61 4.46 -0.77
C ILE A 437 -16.80 3.98 0.43
N VAL A 438 -15.52 3.60 0.20
CA VAL A 438 -14.64 3.17 1.29
C VAL A 438 -14.39 4.31 2.28
N ILE A 439 -14.07 5.52 1.81
CA ILE A 439 -13.80 6.67 2.68
C ILE A 439 -15.03 7.02 3.54
N ILE A 440 -16.24 7.02 2.97
CA ILE A 440 -17.45 7.37 3.71
C ILE A 440 -17.92 6.20 4.58
N GLY A 441 -17.80 4.96 4.10
CA GLY A 441 -18.40 3.76 4.67
C GLY A 441 -17.67 3.15 5.87
N GLN A 442 -16.63 3.78 6.40
CA GLN A 442 -15.79 3.14 7.44
C GLN A 442 -16.43 3.11 8.83
N ASP A 443 -17.23 4.10 9.17
CA ASP A 443 -17.95 4.12 10.45
C ASP A 443 -19.37 3.55 10.27
N THR A 444 -19.46 2.23 10.42
CA THR A 444 -20.72 1.52 10.25
C THR A 444 -21.72 1.85 11.37
N GLU A 445 -21.27 2.14 12.58
CA GLU A 445 -22.17 2.54 13.69
C GLU A 445 -22.81 3.90 13.45
N LEU A 446 -22.04 4.85 12.93
CA LEU A 446 -22.56 6.17 12.54
C LEU A 446 -23.62 6.02 11.43
N ILE A 447 -23.34 5.16 10.44
CA ILE A 447 -24.23 4.99 9.28
C ILE A 447 -25.50 4.24 9.64
N THR A 448 -25.42 3.19 10.47
CA THR A 448 -26.54 2.30 10.75
C THR A 448 -27.39 2.73 11.94
N LYS A 449 -26.74 3.19 13.01
CA LYS A 449 -27.40 3.51 14.30
C LYS A 449 -27.54 5.00 14.53
N GLY A 450 -26.88 5.83 13.69
CA GLY A 450 -26.81 7.28 13.90
C GLY A 450 -26.07 7.66 15.19
N ILE A 451 -25.34 6.71 15.78
CA ILE A 451 -24.59 6.92 17.03
C ILE A 451 -23.23 7.52 16.68
N VAL A 452 -22.99 8.74 17.15
CA VAL A 452 -21.72 9.43 16.97
C VAL A 452 -20.80 9.07 18.13
N ASN A 453 -19.92 8.12 17.92
CA ASN A 453 -18.77 7.91 18.82
C ASN A 453 -17.62 8.82 18.38
N TRP A 454 -17.51 10.00 18.99
CA TRP A 454 -16.49 10.99 18.61
C TRP A 454 -15.06 10.46 18.62
N SER A 455 -14.73 9.57 19.56
CA SER A 455 -13.39 8.93 19.59
C SER A 455 -13.19 8.03 18.34
N GLY A 456 -14.18 7.21 18.01
CA GLY A 456 -14.15 6.35 16.83
C GLY A 456 -14.11 7.14 15.52
N VAL A 457 -14.99 8.17 15.40
CA VAL A 457 -15.01 9.06 14.23
C VAL A 457 -13.67 9.77 14.03
N LEU A 458 -13.08 10.32 15.10
CA LEU A 458 -11.79 11.00 15.02
C LEU A 458 -10.67 10.04 14.62
N THR A 459 -10.61 8.83 15.17
CA THR A 459 -9.59 7.85 14.79
C THR A 459 -9.76 7.41 13.34
N THR A 460 -10.98 7.12 12.92
CA THR A 460 -11.25 6.61 11.56
C THR A 460 -11.03 7.68 10.49
N TYR A 461 -11.52 8.91 10.71
CA TYR A 461 -11.53 9.95 9.68
C TYR A 461 -10.43 11.01 9.81
N MET A 462 -9.52 10.93 10.78
CA MET A 462 -8.51 11.97 11.02
C MET A 462 -7.64 12.29 9.77
N GLY A 463 -7.40 11.33 8.91
CA GLY A 463 -6.69 11.55 7.65
C GLY A 463 -7.38 12.54 6.70
N VAL A 464 -8.71 12.60 6.73
CA VAL A 464 -9.50 13.50 5.86
C VAL A 464 -9.32 14.97 6.25
N PRO A 465 -9.52 15.40 7.52
CA PRO A 465 -9.21 16.76 7.95
C PRO A 465 -7.75 17.17 7.70
N ILE A 466 -6.80 16.29 7.91
CA ILE A 466 -5.38 16.56 7.63
C ILE A 466 -5.19 16.86 6.13
N PHE A 467 -5.72 16.02 5.26
CA PHE A 467 -5.68 16.25 3.81
C PHE A 467 -6.34 17.57 3.42
N LEU A 468 -7.55 17.83 3.93
CA LEU A 468 -8.29 19.06 3.66
C LEU A 468 -7.54 20.29 4.16
N PHE A 469 -6.88 20.21 5.30
CA PHE A 469 -6.04 21.29 5.81
C PHE A 469 -4.93 21.65 4.81
N PHE A 470 -4.16 20.69 4.31
CA PHE A 470 -3.13 20.93 3.31
C PHE A 470 -3.71 21.46 1.99
N PHE A 471 -4.84 20.91 1.54
CA PHE A 471 -5.52 21.35 0.34
C PHE A 471 -5.98 22.80 0.44
N LEU A 472 -6.71 23.14 1.50
CA LEU A 472 -7.26 24.48 1.72
C LEU A 472 -6.15 25.50 2.00
N TYR A 473 -5.15 25.14 2.80
CA TYR A 473 -4.00 26.00 3.05
C TYR A 473 -3.35 26.45 1.73
N HIS A 474 -3.01 25.49 0.86
CA HIS A 474 -2.37 25.81 -0.42
C HIS A 474 -3.34 26.55 -1.35
N LYS A 475 -4.61 26.13 -1.40
CA LYS A 475 -5.65 26.74 -2.20
C LYS A 475 -5.85 28.24 -1.89
N ILE A 476 -5.94 28.57 -0.61
CA ILE A 476 -6.15 29.94 -0.13
C ILE A 476 -4.88 30.77 -0.33
N ARG A 477 -3.72 30.21 0.02
CA ARG A 477 -2.42 30.90 -0.03
C ARG A 477 -2.00 31.27 -1.45
N TYR A 478 -2.19 30.36 -2.41
CA TYR A 478 -1.73 30.51 -3.80
C TYR A 478 -2.87 30.79 -4.78
N LYS A 479 -4.14 30.82 -4.33
CA LYS A 479 -5.33 31.09 -5.13
C LYS A 479 -5.43 30.22 -6.39
N THR A 480 -4.99 28.95 -6.30
CA THR A 480 -4.99 28.03 -7.43
C THR A 480 -6.41 27.74 -7.91
N LYS A 481 -6.54 27.36 -9.16
CA LYS A 481 -7.83 27.00 -9.79
C LYS A 481 -7.71 25.67 -10.48
N LEU A 482 -8.86 25.02 -10.68
CA LEU A 482 -8.94 23.86 -11.55
C LEU A 482 -8.42 24.21 -12.94
N ILE A 483 -7.44 23.46 -13.44
CA ILE A 483 -6.80 23.73 -14.72
C ILE A 483 -7.79 23.41 -15.86
N PRO A 484 -8.11 24.35 -16.77
CA PRO A 484 -8.93 24.05 -17.95
C PRO A 484 -8.28 22.97 -18.83
N LEU A 485 -9.10 22.11 -19.49
CA LEU A 485 -8.57 20.95 -20.24
C LEU A 485 -7.64 21.35 -21.40
N ASP A 486 -7.88 22.48 -22.02
CA ASP A 486 -7.07 23.08 -23.08
C ASP A 486 -5.73 23.66 -22.60
N LYS A 487 -5.60 23.89 -21.27
CA LYS A 487 -4.40 24.46 -20.62
C LYS A 487 -3.64 23.45 -19.77
N VAL A 488 -4.08 22.19 -19.73
CA VAL A 488 -3.35 21.12 -19.03
C VAL A 488 -1.97 20.97 -19.66
N ASP A 489 -0.93 20.96 -18.83
CA ASP A 489 0.44 20.75 -19.29
C ASP A 489 0.65 19.26 -19.64
N LEU A 490 0.73 18.97 -20.93
CA LEU A 490 0.99 17.66 -21.53
C LEU A 490 2.44 17.56 -22.06
N SER A 491 3.35 18.43 -21.62
CA SER A 491 4.77 18.26 -21.92
C SER A 491 5.33 17.03 -21.21
N GLN A 492 6.29 16.36 -21.82
CA GLN A 492 7.01 15.23 -21.23
C GLN A 492 8.27 15.68 -20.46
N ASP A 493 8.49 17.00 -20.39
CA ASP A 493 9.57 17.57 -19.60
C ASP A 493 9.23 17.50 -18.11
N VAL A 494 10.13 16.94 -17.33
CA VAL A 494 9.98 16.83 -15.87
C VAL A 494 10.29 18.17 -15.18
N ASP A 495 11.04 19.06 -15.84
CA ASP A 495 11.40 20.37 -15.31
C ASP A 495 10.19 21.32 -15.33
N VAL A 496 9.63 21.57 -14.14
CA VAL A 496 8.65 22.64 -13.95
C VAL A 496 9.38 23.98 -14.09
N LYS A 497 9.08 24.71 -15.19
CA LYS A 497 9.57 26.08 -15.43
C LYS A 497 9.16 27.03 -14.32
#